data_66c221b3fbd39e99978d2a8e269b9374
#
_entry.id   66c221b3fbd39e99978d2a8e269b9374
#
_cell.length_a   1.000
_cell.length_b   1.000
_cell.length_c   1.000
_cell.angle_alpha   90.00
_cell.angle_beta   90.00
_cell.angle_gamma   90.00
#
_symmetry.space_group_name_H-M   'P 1'
#
loop_
_entity.id
_entity.type
_entity.pdbx_description
1 polymer ?
#
loop_
_entity_poly.entity_id
_entity_poly.type
_entity_poly.pdbx_seq_one_letter_code
_entity_poly.pdbx_strand_id
1 'polypeptide(L)'
;SLIRSLNPKPGSSFGDRHYMPYVRPELLIIRFDGYFDIVLNDASIPSIRMNAYYLDLLKTDDAGETARYLKGKKEELEQINGSIRHRSSTLLSLGKLIVEHQQDFFLNGPGHLHTFLQSTAASILGVHESVISRAASDKYLQCQYGVFPLSYFFVQGRDNKEAHYGVSGPVIL
;
A
#
# COMPACT_ATOMS: atom_id res chain seq x y z
N SER A 1 -22.21 22.47 48.15
CA SER A 1 -21.12 23.41 47.92
C SER A 1 -20.68 23.30 46.45
N LEU A 2 -20.80 24.38 45.74
CA LEU A 2 -20.54 24.51 44.29
C LEU A 2 -19.10 24.04 43.88
N ILE A 3 -18.13 24.21 44.77
CA ILE A 3 -16.75 23.84 44.52
C ILE A 3 -16.54 22.32 44.32
N ARG A 4 -17.37 21.48 44.97
CA ARG A 4 -17.26 20.01 44.79
C ARG A 4 -17.88 19.50 43.51
N SER A 5 -18.67 20.29 42.80
CA SER A 5 -19.24 19.95 41.51
C SER A 5 -18.40 20.42 40.32
N LEU A 6 -17.36 21.20 40.55
CA LEU A 6 -16.47 21.65 39.49
C LEU A 6 -15.51 20.54 39.09
N ASN A 7 -15.46 20.24 37.80
CA ASN A 7 -14.52 19.29 37.24
C ASN A 7 -13.11 19.93 37.27
N PRO A 8 -12.14 19.37 38.03
CA PRO A 8 -10.78 19.94 38.11
C PRO A 8 -10.00 19.85 36.81
N LYS A 9 -10.51 19.10 35.84
CA LYS A 9 -9.93 18.96 34.49
C LYS A 9 -11.00 19.23 33.42
N PRO A 10 -11.41 20.49 33.23
CA PRO A 10 -12.50 20.83 32.29
C PRO A 10 -12.19 20.44 30.85
N GLY A 11 -10.90 20.28 30.47
CA GLY A 11 -10.48 19.82 29.17
C GLY A 11 -10.49 18.29 28.96
N SER A 12 -10.75 17.48 30.01
CA SER A 12 -10.72 16.02 29.88
C SER A 12 -11.87 15.46 29.06
N SER A 13 -13.01 16.16 29.02
CA SER A 13 -14.16 15.80 28.16
C SER A 13 -13.95 16.14 26.68
N PHE A 14 -12.97 16.98 26.35
CA PHE A 14 -12.55 17.27 24.98
C PHE A 14 -11.34 16.43 24.54
N GLY A 15 -10.90 15.53 25.37
CA GLY A 15 -9.63 14.79 25.24
C GLY A 15 -9.72 13.41 24.61
N ASP A 16 -10.88 12.97 24.13
CA ASP A 16 -10.93 11.87 23.17
C ASP A 16 -10.34 12.35 21.83
N ARG A 17 -9.04 12.64 21.86
CA ARG A 17 -8.25 12.54 20.66
C ARG A 17 -8.33 11.07 20.27
N HIS A 18 -9.31 10.72 19.45
CA HIS A 18 -9.18 9.56 18.61
C HIS A 18 -7.83 9.71 17.92
N TYR A 19 -6.85 8.97 18.41
CA TYR A 19 -5.55 8.86 17.75
C TYR A 19 -5.88 8.26 16.39
N MET A 20 -6.10 9.13 15.40
CA MET A 20 -6.23 8.68 14.01
C MET A 20 -4.81 8.31 13.58
N PRO A 21 -4.50 7.03 13.48
CA PRO A 21 -3.19 6.63 13.00
C PRO A 21 -3.03 7.22 11.60
N TYR A 22 -1.95 7.98 11.40
CA TYR A 22 -1.61 8.47 10.08
C TYR A 22 -1.29 7.27 9.20
N VAL A 23 -2.17 7.01 8.23
CA VAL A 23 -2.01 5.94 7.27
C VAL A 23 -1.44 6.51 5.99
N ARG A 24 -0.30 5.97 5.54
CA ARG A 24 0.28 6.32 4.25
C ARG A 24 -0.18 5.30 3.22
N PRO A 25 -0.94 5.72 2.19
CA PRO A 25 -1.38 4.80 1.14
C PRO A 25 -0.21 4.41 0.26
N GLU A 26 -0.13 3.15 -0.13
CA GLU A 26 0.84 2.63 -1.08
C GLU A 26 0.39 2.77 -2.53
N LEU A 27 -0.93 2.79 -2.77
CA LEU A 27 -1.51 2.96 -4.10
C LEU A 27 -2.34 4.25 -4.14
N LEU A 28 -2.16 5.02 -5.20
CA LEU A 28 -2.95 6.20 -5.51
C LEU A 28 -3.74 5.93 -6.77
N ILE A 29 -5.06 6.08 -6.70
CA ILE A 29 -5.94 5.99 -7.87
C ILE A 29 -6.39 7.37 -8.24
N ILE A 30 -6.00 7.79 -9.43
CA ILE A 30 -6.32 9.10 -10.01
C ILE A 30 -7.33 8.89 -11.11
N ARG A 31 -8.45 9.58 -11.01
CA ARG A 31 -9.50 9.54 -12.05
C ARG A 31 -9.20 10.59 -13.12
N PHE A 32 -9.17 10.15 -14.36
CA PHE A 32 -9.16 11.00 -15.55
C PHE A 32 -10.48 10.84 -16.32
N ASP A 33 -10.68 11.69 -17.33
CA ASP A 33 -11.84 11.56 -18.21
C ASP A 33 -11.76 10.27 -19.03
N GLY A 34 -12.53 9.26 -18.57
CA GLY A 34 -12.67 7.97 -19.25
C GLY A 34 -11.76 6.84 -18.76
N TYR A 35 -10.81 7.07 -17.87
CA TYR A 35 -9.96 6.01 -17.31
C TYR A 35 -9.43 6.32 -15.90
N PHE A 36 -8.91 5.30 -15.23
CA PHE A 36 -8.23 5.43 -13.95
C PHE A 36 -6.74 5.17 -14.13
N ASP A 37 -5.91 6.05 -13.61
CA ASP A 37 -4.47 5.81 -13.49
C ASP A 37 -4.14 5.33 -12.08
N ILE A 38 -3.19 4.39 -11.98
CA ILE A 38 -2.80 3.77 -10.74
C ILE A 38 -1.31 3.99 -10.54
N VAL A 39 -1.01 4.77 -9.53
CA VAL A 39 0.35 5.15 -9.19
C VAL A 39 0.77 4.50 -7.88
N LEU A 40 1.96 3.91 -7.89
CA LEU A 40 2.57 3.40 -6.67
C LEU A 40 3.21 4.57 -5.90
N ASN A 41 2.95 4.67 -4.62
CA ASN A 41 3.57 5.67 -3.76
C ASN A 41 4.94 5.17 -3.26
N ASP A 42 5.92 5.19 -4.15
CA ASP A 42 7.28 4.69 -3.90
C ASP A 42 8.14 5.64 -3.04
N ALA A 43 7.60 6.77 -2.60
CA ALA A 43 8.34 7.78 -1.82
C ALA A 43 8.97 7.25 -0.52
N SER A 44 8.52 6.10 -0.04
CA SER A 44 9.04 5.44 1.16
C SER A 44 10.04 4.32 0.88
N ILE A 45 10.27 3.96 -0.38
CA ILE A 45 11.21 2.88 -0.73
C ILE A 45 12.56 3.50 -1.11
N PRO A 46 13.60 3.33 -0.27
CA PRO A 46 14.92 3.84 -0.59
C PRO A 46 15.50 3.11 -1.79
N SER A 47 16.12 3.85 -2.72
CA SER A 47 16.90 3.23 -3.78
C SER A 47 18.24 2.75 -3.23
N ILE A 48 18.48 1.43 -3.27
CA ILE A 48 19.72 0.83 -2.80
C ILE A 48 20.66 0.71 -4.00
N ARG A 49 21.83 1.36 -3.92
CA ARG A 49 22.85 1.34 -4.99
C ARG A 49 24.21 1.07 -4.40
N MET A 50 25.05 0.37 -5.15
CA MET A 50 26.45 0.23 -4.83
C MET A 50 27.18 1.55 -5.11
N ASN A 51 28.13 1.94 -4.25
CA ASN A 51 28.94 3.12 -4.46
C ASN A 51 29.76 2.97 -5.75
N ALA A 52 29.85 4.06 -6.54
CA ALA A 52 30.58 4.09 -7.80
C ALA A 52 32.04 3.64 -7.65
N TYR A 53 32.70 4.03 -6.56
CA TYR A 53 34.07 3.61 -6.26
C TYR A 53 34.24 2.08 -6.25
N TYR A 54 33.34 1.35 -5.62
CA TYR A 54 33.38 -0.12 -5.59
C TYR A 54 33.02 -0.75 -6.93
N LEU A 55 32.18 -0.10 -7.73
CA LEU A 55 31.90 -0.54 -9.10
C LEU A 55 33.14 -0.39 -10.02
N ASP A 56 33.89 0.68 -9.85
CA ASP A 56 35.13 0.90 -10.61
C ASP A 56 36.24 -0.05 -10.14
N LEU A 57 36.33 -0.33 -8.84
CA LEU A 57 37.27 -1.32 -8.31
C LEU A 57 36.99 -2.72 -8.87
N LEU A 58 35.73 -3.09 -9.05
CA LEU A 58 35.31 -4.35 -9.67
C LEU A 58 35.74 -4.47 -11.16
N LYS A 59 35.91 -3.35 -11.83
CA LYS A 59 36.39 -3.34 -13.23
C LYS A 59 37.93 -3.48 -13.37
N THR A 60 38.67 -3.02 -12.35
CA THR A 60 40.12 -2.96 -12.36
C THR A 60 40.81 -4.18 -11.78
N ASP A 61 40.18 -4.85 -10.78
CA ASP A 61 40.70 -6.02 -10.10
C ASP A 61 39.73 -7.20 -10.23
N ASP A 62 39.90 -8.02 -11.26
CA ASP A 62 38.94 -9.11 -11.57
C ASP A 62 39.24 -10.43 -10.85
N ALA A 63 40.38 -10.59 -10.17
CA ALA A 63 40.83 -11.88 -9.65
C ALA A 63 41.14 -11.91 -8.12
N GLY A 64 41.18 -10.77 -7.46
CA GLY A 64 41.53 -10.68 -6.04
C GLY A 64 40.43 -11.13 -5.08
N GLU A 65 40.78 -11.37 -3.80
CA GLU A 65 39.83 -11.67 -2.72
C GLU A 65 38.81 -10.55 -2.54
N THR A 66 39.25 -9.30 -2.69
CA THR A 66 38.41 -8.10 -2.65
C THR A 66 37.36 -8.11 -3.75
N ALA A 67 37.75 -8.46 -4.98
CA ALA A 67 36.80 -8.54 -6.10
C ALA A 67 35.75 -9.64 -5.87
N ARG A 68 36.15 -10.80 -5.34
CA ARG A 68 35.20 -11.88 -5.00
C ARG A 68 34.19 -11.42 -3.94
N TYR A 69 34.65 -10.74 -2.89
CA TYR A 69 33.78 -10.19 -1.85
C TYR A 69 32.80 -9.17 -2.42
N LEU A 70 33.28 -8.23 -3.25
CA LEU A 70 32.44 -7.18 -3.85
C LEU A 70 31.42 -7.75 -4.85
N LYS A 71 31.78 -8.81 -5.63
CA LYS A 71 30.86 -9.53 -6.51
C LYS A 71 29.72 -10.15 -5.70
N GLY A 72 30.03 -10.83 -4.58
CA GLY A 72 29.01 -11.36 -3.68
C GLY A 72 28.07 -10.29 -3.11
N LYS A 73 28.62 -9.14 -2.71
CA LYS A 73 27.80 -8.01 -2.23
C LYS A 73 26.94 -7.37 -3.32
N LYS A 74 27.42 -7.34 -4.55
CA LYS A 74 26.63 -6.89 -5.70
C LYS A 74 25.46 -7.83 -5.97
N GLU A 75 25.68 -9.14 -5.92
CA GLU A 75 24.62 -10.16 -6.09
C GLU A 75 23.54 -10.05 -5.00
N GLU A 76 23.96 -9.92 -3.72
CA GLU A 76 23.01 -9.67 -2.62
C GLU A 76 22.17 -8.43 -2.84
N LEU A 77 22.80 -7.34 -3.28
CA LEU A 77 22.11 -6.08 -3.59
C LEU A 77 21.11 -6.24 -4.75
N GLU A 78 21.49 -6.96 -5.79
CA GLU A 78 20.61 -7.27 -6.93
C GLU A 78 19.41 -8.12 -6.51
N GLN A 79 19.60 -9.09 -5.61
CA GLN A 79 18.51 -9.91 -5.04
C GLN A 79 17.55 -9.05 -4.21
N ILE A 80 18.07 -8.15 -3.37
CA ILE A 80 17.23 -7.24 -2.58
C ILE A 80 16.42 -6.33 -3.49
N ASN A 81 17.08 -5.69 -4.47
CA ASN A 81 16.40 -4.83 -5.43
C ASN A 81 15.37 -5.60 -6.28
N GLY A 82 15.68 -6.85 -6.63
CA GLY A 82 14.76 -7.76 -7.31
C GLY A 82 13.51 -8.02 -6.49
N SER A 83 13.69 -8.31 -5.21
CA SER A 83 12.58 -8.56 -4.27
C SER A 83 11.69 -7.32 -4.08
N ILE A 84 12.29 -6.14 -3.97
CA ILE A 84 11.56 -4.86 -3.88
C ILE A 84 10.73 -4.66 -5.15
N ARG A 85 11.34 -4.79 -6.33
CA ARG A 85 10.64 -4.64 -7.62
C ARG A 85 9.51 -5.65 -7.78
N HIS A 86 9.72 -6.90 -7.39
CA HIS A 86 8.69 -7.92 -7.46
C HIS A 86 7.49 -7.60 -6.56
N ARG A 87 7.76 -7.13 -5.33
CA ARG A 87 6.70 -6.67 -4.40
C ARG A 87 5.91 -5.50 -4.99
N SER A 88 6.59 -4.48 -5.52
CA SER A 88 5.96 -3.31 -6.13
C SER A 88 5.14 -3.70 -7.37
N SER A 89 5.66 -4.58 -8.22
CA SER A 89 4.95 -5.09 -9.40
C SER A 89 3.69 -5.87 -9.02
N THR A 90 3.78 -6.75 -8.02
CA THR A 90 2.62 -7.53 -7.54
C THR A 90 1.54 -6.60 -6.98
N LEU A 91 1.93 -5.60 -6.19
CA LEU A 91 0.99 -4.64 -5.62
C LEU A 91 0.31 -3.78 -6.70
N LEU A 92 1.07 -3.33 -7.70
CA LEU A 92 0.52 -2.57 -8.83
C LEU A 92 -0.44 -3.42 -9.67
N SER A 93 -0.09 -4.68 -9.95
CA SER A 93 -0.96 -5.59 -10.68
C SER A 93 -2.26 -5.87 -9.91
N LEU A 94 -2.16 -6.04 -8.59
CA LEU A 94 -3.32 -6.19 -7.72
C LEU A 94 -4.19 -4.93 -7.71
N GLY A 95 -3.59 -3.75 -7.64
CA GLY A 95 -4.30 -2.47 -7.73
C GLY A 95 -5.07 -2.32 -9.05
N LYS A 96 -4.44 -2.65 -10.17
CA LYS A 96 -5.09 -2.65 -11.50
C LYS A 96 -6.30 -3.58 -11.54
N LEU A 97 -6.14 -4.79 -11.02
CA LEU A 97 -7.20 -5.77 -10.99
C LEU A 97 -8.37 -5.33 -10.09
N ILE A 98 -8.09 -4.70 -8.95
CA ILE A 98 -9.11 -4.13 -8.08
C ILE A 98 -9.88 -3.02 -8.81
N VAL A 99 -9.20 -2.10 -9.48
CA VAL A 99 -9.86 -1.01 -10.22
C VAL A 99 -10.73 -1.57 -11.34
N GLU A 100 -10.25 -2.57 -12.06
CA GLU A 100 -10.98 -3.21 -13.15
C GLU A 100 -12.26 -3.93 -12.66
N HIS A 101 -12.20 -4.63 -11.53
CA HIS A 101 -13.36 -5.35 -10.99
C HIS A 101 -14.32 -4.48 -10.18
N GLN A 102 -13.86 -3.37 -9.62
CA GLN A 102 -14.61 -2.47 -8.75
C GLN A 102 -14.87 -1.10 -9.40
N GLN A 103 -15.00 -1.06 -10.74
CA GLN A 103 -15.20 0.19 -11.48
C GLN A 103 -16.37 1.01 -10.94
N ASP A 104 -17.49 0.35 -10.60
CA ASP A 104 -18.67 1.02 -10.07
C ASP A 104 -18.42 1.73 -8.73
N PHE A 105 -17.58 1.15 -7.88
CA PHE A 105 -17.13 1.82 -6.67
C PHE A 105 -16.34 3.09 -6.98
N PHE A 106 -15.39 3.02 -7.91
CA PHE A 106 -14.56 4.19 -8.27
C PHE A 106 -15.32 5.27 -9.05
N LEU A 107 -16.44 4.92 -9.69
CA LEU A 107 -17.29 5.87 -10.40
C LEU A 107 -18.36 6.48 -9.49
N ASN A 108 -19.04 5.65 -8.69
CA ASN A 108 -20.28 6.01 -7.98
C ASN A 108 -20.09 6.11 -6.45
N GLY A 109 -18.94 5.64 -5.93
CA GLY A 109 -18.61 5.74 -4.51
C GLY A 109 -18.99 4.52 -3.66
N PRO A 110 -18.85 4.66 -2.34
CA PRO A 110 -19.16 3.61 -1.37
C PRO A 110 -20.58 3.07 -1.53
N GLY A 111 -20.75 1.76 -1.40
CA GLY A 111 -22.04 1.07 -1.60
C GLY A 111 -22.16 0.34 -2.95
N HIS A 112 -21.24 0.58 -3.90
CA HIS A 112 -21.24 -0.04 -5.22
C HIS A 112 -20.10 -1.06 -5.38
N LEU A 113 -19.81 -1.83 -4.32
CA LEU A 113 -18.82 -2.89 -4.37
C LEU A 113 -19.41 -4.17 -4.95
N HIS A 114 -18.69 -4.76 -5.89
CA HIS A 114 -18.98 -6.08 -6.43
C HIS A 114 -18.29 -7.19 -5.64
N THR A 115 -18.87 -8.38 -5.67
CA THR A 115 -18.26 -9.58 -5.10
C THR A 115 -16.93 -9.86 -5.79
N PHE A 116 -15.85 -9.86 -5.03
CA PHE A 116 -14.51 -10.14 -5.53
C PHE A 116 -13.71 -10.91 -4.47
N LEU A 117 -13.27 -12.12 -4.81
CA LEU A 117 -12.56 -13.01 -3.89
C LEU A 117 -11.05 -12.94 -4.12
N GLN A 118 -10.28 -13.13 -3.04
CA GLN A 118 -8.82 -13.23 -3.14
C GLN A 118 -8.38 -14.42 -4.01
N SER A 119 -9.11 -15.52 -3.97
CA SER A 119 -8.88 -16.70 -4.83
C SER A 119 -9.07 -16.38 -6.32
N THR A 120 -10.07 -15.57 -6.66
CA THR A 120 -10.28 -15.09 -8.04
C THR A 120 -9.12 -14.22 -8.51
N ALA A 121 -8.71 -13.26 -7.68
CA ALA A 121 -7.55 -12.41 -7.96
C ALA A 121 -6.26 -13.23 -8.13
N ALA A 122 -6.05 -14.25 -7.30
CA ALA A 122 -4.92 -15.16 -7.37
C ALA A 122 -4.90 -15.93 -8.70
N SER A 123 -6.06 -16.46 -9.12
CA SER A 123 -6.19 -17.19 -10.39
C SER A 123 -5.88 -16.29 -11.59
N ILE A 124 -6.38 -15.04 -11.60
CA ILE A 124 -6.15 -14.11 -12.71
C ILE A 124 -4.67 -13.70 -12.80
N LEU A 125 -4.03 -13.43 -11.64
CA LEU A 125 -2.62 -13.04 -11.58
C LEU A 125 -1.64 -14.22 -11.67
N GLY A 126 -2.13 -15.47 -11.69
CA GLY A 126 -1.31 -16.68 -11.76
C GLY A 126 -0.42 -16.87 -10.53
N VAL A 127 -0.88 -16.45 -9.35
CA VAL A 127 -0.16 -16.56 -8.08
C VAL A 127 -0.97 -17.35 -7.05
N HIS A 128 -0.32 -17.78 -5.98
CA HIS A 128 -1.03 -18.43 -4.88
C HIS A 128 -1.85 -17.40 -4.08
N GLU A 129 -3.01 -17.79 -3.55
CA GLU A 129 -3.91 -16.91 -2.78
C GLU A 129 -3.21 -16.24 -1.60
N SER A 130 -2.26 -16.93 -0.95
CA SER A 130 -1.47 -16.36 0.15
C SER A 130 -0.62 -15.15 -0.26
N VAL A 131 -0.24 -15.05 -1.54
CA VAL A 131 0.50 -13.89 -2.08
C VAL A 131 -0.44 -12.67 -2.12
N ILE A 132 -1.67 -12.87 -2.59
CA ILE A 132 -2.70 -11.82 -2.62
C ILE A 132 -3.04 -11.37 -1.20
N SER A 133 -3.28 -12.31 -0.29
CA SER A 133 -3.56 -12.01 1.12
C SER A 133 -2.46 -11.17 1.77
N ARG A 134 -1.18 -11.53 1.58
CA ARG A 134 -0.04 -10.75 2.08
C ARG A 134 0.12 -9.41 1.38
N ALA A 135 -0.17 -9.34 0.09
CA ALA A 135 -0.12 -8.08 -0.66
C ALA A 135 -1.23 -7.11 -0.24
N ALA A 136 -2.39 -7.62 0.21
CA ALA A 136 -3.51 -6.80 0.67
C ALA A 136 -3.45 -6.46 2.17
N SER A 137 -2.71 -7.24 2.99
CA SER A 137 -2.58 -7.00 4.42
C SER A 137 -1.84 -5.70 4.71
N ASP A 138 -2.42 -4.88 5.59
CA ASP A 138 -1.85 -3.62 6.07
C ASP A 138 -1.40 -2.67 4.95
N LYS A 139 -2.07 -2.76 3.80
CA LYS A 139 -1.86 -1.89 2.65
C LYS A 139 -3.10 -1.08 2.36
N TYR A 140 -2.88 0.15 1.96
CA TYR A 140 -3.94 1.12 1.76
C TYR A 140 -3.88 1.70 0.35
N LEU A 141 -5.05 2.03 -0.13
CA LEU A 141 -5.29 2.64 -1.42
C LEU A 141 -6.00 3.96 -1.18
N GLN A 142 -5.54 5.03 -1.83
CA GLN A 142 -6.20 6.33 -1.83
C GLN A 142 -6.91 6.55 -3.15
N CYS A 143 -8.15 7.00 -3.08
CA CYS A 143 -8.95 7.41 -4.23
C CYS A 143 -9.72 8.70 -3.89
N GLN A 144 -10.53 9.19 -4.82
CA GLN A 144 -11.35 10.41 -4.62
C GLN A 144 -12.31 10.32 -3.41
N TYR A 145 -12.68 9.14 -2.97
CA TYR A 145 -13.60 8.92 -1.84
C TYR A 145 -12.88 8.74 -0.50
N GLY A 146 -11.55 8.75 -0.47
CA GLY A 146 -10.75 8.59 0.75
C GLY A 146 -9.70 7.50 0.66
N VAL A 147 -9.20 7.10 1.85
CA VAL A 147 -8.20 6.04 2.01
C VAL A 147 -8.88 4.78 2.51
N PHE A 148 -8.69 3.68 1.80
CA PHE A 148 -9.29 2.39 2.10
C PHE A 148 -8.21 1.31 2.21
N PRO A 149 -8.34 0.34 3.14
CA PRO A 149 -7.47 -0.82 3.13
C PRO A 149 -7.74 -1.66 1.86
N LEU A 150 -6.70 -2.27 1.29
CA LEU A 150 -6.88 -3.12 0.10
C LEU A 150 -7.81 -4.31 0.36
N SER A 151 -7.84 -4.81 1.60
CA SER A 151 -8.75 -5.87 2.01
C SER A 151 -10.23 -5.51 1.88
N TYR A 152 -10.57 -4.21 1.92
CA TYR A 152 -11.95 -3.72 1.76
C TYR A 152 -12.57 -4.08 0.42
N PHE A 153 -11.76 -4.19 -0.62
CA PHE A 153 -12.20 -4.48 -1.98
C PHE A 153 -12.44 -5.97 -2.25
N PHE A 154 -12.06 -6.84 -1.30
CA PHE A 154 -12.34 -8.28 -1.38
C PHE A 154 -13.59 -8.62 -0.61
N VAL A 155 -14.73 -8.62 -1.31
CA VAL A 155 -16.05 -8.86 -0.73
C VAL A 155 -16.50 -10.28 -1.02
N GLN A 156 -16.83 -11.03 0.04
CA GLN A 156 -17.51 -12.33 -0.08
C GLN A 156 -19.01 -12.11 -0.22
N GLY A 157 -19.63 -12.74 -1.22
CA GLY A 157 -20.99 -12.49 -1.70
C GLY A 157 -22.16 -12.72 -0.73
N ARG A 158 -22.06 -12.35 0.53
CA ARG A 158 -23.17 -12.44 1.51
C ARG A 158 -23.40 -11.25 2.43
N ASP A 159 -22.53 -10.28 2.49
CA ASP A 159 -22.69 -9.17 3.44
C ASP A 159 -22.50 -7.81 2.76
N ASN A 160 -23.63 -7.26 2.26
CA ASN A 160 -23.80 -5.81 2.14
C ASN A 160 -23.97 -5.21 3.56
N LYS A 161 -23.09 -5.55 4.50
CA LYS A 161 -22.98 -4.79 5.74
C LYS A 161 -22.07 -3.61 5.47
N GLU A 162 -22.67 -2.44 5.57
CA GLU A 162 -22.01 -1.14 5.64
C GLU A 162 -20.85 -1.20 6.64
N ALA A 163 -19.69 -1.61 6.17
CA ALA A 163 -18.46 -1.48 6.93
C ALA A 163 -18.05 -0.01 6.83
N HIS A 164 -18.45 0.77 7.85
CA HIS A 164 -17.94 2.11 8.09
C HIS A 164 -16.42 2.06 8.37
N TYR A 165 -15.61 1.91 7.35
CA TYR A 165 -14.18 2.11 7.39
C TYR A 165 -13.80 3.30 6.50
N GLY A 166 -14.47 4.43 6.74
CA GLY A 166 -14.04 5.69 6.17
C GLY A 166 -13.08 6.39 7.12
N VAL A 167 -11.78 6.30 6.89
CA VAL A 167 -10.86 7.27 7.46
C VAL A 167 -10.99 8.52 6.61
N SER A 168 -11.90 9.40 6.99
CA SER A 168 -12.05 10.74 6.40
C SER A 168 -10.89 11.60 6.86
N GLY A 169 -9.79 11.56 6.09
CA GLY A 169 -8.74 12.55 6.20
C GLY A 169 -8.90 13.60 5.08
N PRO A 170 -8.53 14.87 5.30
CA PRO A 170 -8.61 15.89 4.27
C PRO A 170 -7.71 15.53 3.09
N VAL A 171 -8.26 15.59 1.89
CA VAL A 171 -7.52 15.52 0.64
C VAL A 171 -6.63 16.76 0.59
N ILE A 172 -5.34 16.61 0.81
CA ILE A 172 -4.37 17.67 0.51
C ILE A 172 -3.99 17.49 -0.98
N LEU A 173 -4.44 18.44 -1.77
CA LEU A 173 -4.04 18.66 -3.15
C LEU A 173 -2.56 19.08 -3.21
#